data_fca060b145045050743a890732985a42
#
_entry.id   fca060b145045050743a890732985a42
#
_cell.length_a   1.000
_cell.length_b   1.000
_cell.length_c   1.000
_cell.angle_alpha   90.00
_cell.angle_beta   90.00
_cell.angle_gamma   90.00
#
_symmetry.space_group_name_H-M   'P 1'
#
loop_
_entity.id
_entity.type
_entity.pdbx_description
1 polymer ?
#
loop_
_entity_poly.entity_id
_entity_poly.type
_entity_poly.pdbx_seq_one_letter_code
_entity_poly.pdbx_strand_id
1 'polypeptide(L)'
;MRNTLLEPRTKILTMLIAGCLVILLDSPTALLICFLGSLTLIALSGPTWRQIGLLCAFLFFTTWGLIYSQAIFYNEFPRTALFTLVPPEFPLIGKMTGGIRVYREGLFHGIIQSLRFNTTLGIGCFIVWTTQPRDLLLALAQLRVPATLAFMVTTALHFIPVVANEASAVFRSQRLRGFRYFRLNLFATCRGVINSFRPILAGNIRHATHLGESVESRGFSPETAAQRTSLRTLKMGVWDFGLLAVLAACLIGIVGLKLLYFCYANGFYYASWLRHVYTFTREVL
;
A
#
# COMPACT_ATOMS: atom_id res chain seq x y z
N MET A 1 -10.58 -0.72 -23.87
CA MET A 1 -9.43 -1.47 -23.35
C MET A 1 -8.34 -0.45 -23.03
N ARG A 2 -8.10 -0.16 -21.76
CA ARG A 2 -6.98 0.71 -21.36
C ARG A 2 -5.70 -0.08 -21.67
N ASN A 3 -4.85 0.43 -22.54
CA ASN A 3 -3.54 -0.13 -22.83
C ASN A 3 -2.74 -0.19 -21.53
N THR A 4 -2.69 -1.36 -20.91
CA THR A 4 -1.85 -1.58 -19.74
C THR A 4 -0.42 -1.76 -20.25
N LEU A 5 0.37 -0.70 -20.16
CA LEU A 5 1.79 -0.66 -20.57
C LEU A 5 2.62 -1.78 -19.91
N LEU A 6 2.19 -2.31 -18.79
CA LEU A 6 2.89 -3.31 -18.00
C LEU A 6 1.94 -4.44 -17.58
N GLU A 7 2.47 -5.65 -17.51
CA GLU A 7 1.74 -6.83 -17.05
C GLU A 7 1.45 -6.74 -15.53
N PRO A 8 0.31 -7.28 -15.03
CA PRO A 8 -0.04 -7.22 -13.61
C PRO A 8 1.00 -7.83 -12.66
N ARG A 9 1.72 -8.88 -13.06
CA ARG A 9 2.82 -9.48 -12.29
C ARG A 9 3.97 -8.50 -12.11
N THR A 10 4.36 -7.86 -13.20
CA THR A 10 5.43 -6.86 -13.23
C THR A 10 5.10 -5.71 -12.29
N LYS A 11 3.85 -5.26 -12.28
CA LYS A 11 3.40 -4.18 -11.39
C LYS A 11 3.50 -4.55 -9.91
N ILE A 12 3.09 -5.77 -9.53
CA ILE A 12 3.21 -6.25 -8.14
C ILE A 12 4.69 -6.32 -7.73
N LEU A 13 5.54 -6.91 -8.57
CA LEU A 13 6.97 -7.02 -8.29
C LEU A 13 7.64 -5.64 -8.24
N THR A 14 7.29 -4.74 -9.15
CA THR A 14 7.76 -3.34 -9.14
C THR A 14 7.39 -2.64 -7.84
N MET A 15 6.17 -2.82 -7.34
CA MET A 15 5.74 -2.24 -6.06
C MET A 15 6.56 -2.78 -4.88
N LEU A 16 6.81 -4.09 -4.86
CA LEU A 16 7.61 -4.72 -3.80
C LEU A 16 9.06 -4.21 -3.83
N ILE A 17 9.70 -4.26 -5.00
CA ILE A 17 11.09 -3.84 -5.16
C ILE A 17 11.24 -2.35 -4.90
N ALA A 18 10.38 -1.51 -5.45
CA ALA A 18 10.40 -0.08 -5.23
C ALA A 18 10.09 0.29 -3.77
N GLY A 19 9.18 -0.42 -3.11
CA GLY A 19 8.92 -0.26 -1.67
C GLY A 19 10.16 -0.56 -0.82
N CYS A 20 10.83 -1.68 -1.08
CA CYS A 20 12.09 -2.02 -0.41
C CYS A 20 13.19 -0.97 -0.69
N LEU A 21 13.30 -0.52 -1.94
CA LEU A 21 14.28 0.47 -2.35
C LEU A 21 14.05 1.81 -1.64
N VAL A 22 12.81 2.28 -1.56
CA VAL A 22 12.44 3.53 -0.89
C VAL A 22 12.73 3.48 0.62
N ILE A 23 12.56 2.30 1.26
CA ILE A 23 12.89 2.13 2.69
C ILE A 23 14.42 2.19 2.91
N LEU A 24 15.19 1.66 1.97
CA LEU A 24 16.66 1.63 2.07
C LEU A 24 17.32 2.97 1.75
N LEU A 25 16.65 3.89 1.06
CA LEU A 25 17.18 5.20 0.70
C LEU A 25 16.95 6.20 1.83
N ASP A 26 18.03 6.86 2.31
CA ASP A 26 17.98 7.90 3.34
C ASP A 26 18.21 9.29 2.75
N SER A 27 18.81 9.41 1.53
CA SER A 27 19.05 10.70 0.91
C SER A 27 17.79 11.34 0.33
N PRO A 28 17.54 12.64 0.58
CA PRO A 28 16.37 13.34 0.06
C PRO A 28 16.38 13.47 -1.47
N THR A 29 17.57 13.55 -2.07
CA THR A 29 17.71 13.64 -3.55
C THR A 29 17.32 12.35 -4.25
N ALA A 30 17.75 11.19 -3.74
CA ALA A 30 17.37 9.89 -4.31
C ALA A 30 15.88 9.61 -4.12
N LEU A 31 15.29 9.95 -2.97
CA LEU A 31 13.86 9.85 -2.72
C LEU A 31 13.05 10.75 -3.65
N LEU A 32 13.53 11.95 -3.92
CA LEU A 32 12.87 12.87 -4.85
C LEU A 32 12.88 12.33 -6.28
N ILE A 33 13.98 11.71 -6.73
CA ILE A 33 14.06 11.03 -8.03
C ILE A 33 13.05 9.88 -8.09
N CYS A 34 12.96 9.05 -7.05
CA CYS A 34 11.98 7.96 -6.97
C CYS A 34 10.55 8.47 -6.98
N PHE A 35 10.29 9.58 -6.28
CA PHE A 35 8.98 10.23 -6.27
C PHE A 35 8.58 10.76 -7.64
N LEU A 36 9.48 11.48 -8.31
CA LEU A 36 9.26 11.95 -9.68
C LEU A 36 9.06 10.77 -10.65
N GLY A 37 9.80 9.68 -10.49
CA GLY A 37 9.60 8.44 -11.22
C GLY A 37 8.20 7.85 -11.03
N SER A 38 7.68 7.84 -9.81
CA SER A 38 6.33 7.37 -9.53
C SER A 38 5.26 8.26 -10.19
N LEU A 39 5.45 9.59 -10.17
CA LEU A 39 4.56 10.53 -10.83
C LEU A 39 4.57 10.39 -12.36
N THR A 40 5.73 10.15 -12.97
CA THR A 40 5.83 9.90 -14.42
C THR A 40 5.10 8.62 -14.82
N LEU A 41 5.18 7.56 -14.05
CA LEU A 41 4.41 6.33 -14.27
C LEU A 41 2.89 6.59 -14.23
N ILE A 42 2.44 7.39 -13.28
CA ILE A 42 1.03 7.81 -13.19
C ILE A 42 0.64 8.63 -14.41
N ALA A 43 1.43 9.63 -14.80
CA ALA A 43 1.16 10.49 -15.95
C ALA A 43 1.04 9.69 -17.26
N LEU A 44 1.93 8.72 -17.48
CA LEU A 44 1.89 7.82 -18.64
C LEU A 44 0.62 6.93 -18.66
N SER A 45 0.00 6.67 -17.52
CA SER A 45 -1.24 5.88 -17.44
C SER A 45 -2.50 6.62 -17.92
N GLY A 46 -2.40 7.93 -18.21
CA GLY A 46 -3.54 8.75 -18.63
C GLY A 46 -4.63 8.89 -17.56
N PRO A 47 -4.32 9.43 -16.37
CA PRO A 47 -5.28 9.57 -15.28
C PRO A 47 -6.39 10.55 -15.63
N THR A 48 -7.59 10.34 -15.09
CA THR A 48 -8.71 11.29 -15.21
C THR A 48 -8.50 12.48 -14.26
N TRP A 49 -9.09 13.63 -14.57
CA TRP A 49 -9.02 14.83 -13.71
C TRP A 49 -9.44 14.56 -12.26
N ARG A 50 -10.42 13.68 -12.05
CA ARG A 50 -10.85 13.27 -10.69
C ARG A 50 -9.78 12.48 -9.97
N GLN A 51 -9.07 11.61 -10.67
CA GLN A 51 -7.95 10.84 -10.11
C GLN A 51 -6.78 11.73 -9.74
N ILE A 52 -6.45 12.70 -10.60
CA ILE A 52 -5.41 13.70 -10.32
C ILE A 52 -5.76 14.52 -9.07
N GLY A 53 -7.00 15.03 -8.99
CA GLY A 53 -7.46 15.80 -7.84
C GLY A 53 -7.40 14.99 -6.53
N LEU A 54 -7.78 13.71 -6.59
CA LEU A 54 -7.71 12.80 -5.46
C LEU A 54 -6.25 12.52 -5.06
N LEU A 55 -5.35 12.30 -6.02
CA LEU A 55 -3.93 12.13 -5.76
C LEU A 55 -3.33 13.37 -5.09
N CYS A 56 -3.57 14.55 -5.66
CA CYS A 56 -3.08 15.81 -5.08
C CYS A 56 -3.58 16.03 -3.65
N ALA A 57 -4.85 15.72 -3.38
CA ALA A 57 -5.41 15.80 -2.04
C ALA A 57 -4.69 14.83 -1.08
N PHE A 58 -4.50 13.56 -1.47
CA PHE A 58 -3.77 12.59 -0.65
C PHE A 58 -2.32 13.02 -0.41
N LEU A 59 -1.60 13.44 -1.44
CA LEU A 59 -0.22 13.92 -1.32
C LEU A 59 -0.14 15.13 -0.39
N PHE A 60 -1.07 16.06 -0.48
CA PHE A 60 -1.12 17.23 0.40
C PHE A 60 -1.36 16.83 1.86
N PHE A 61 -2.39 16.04 2.15
CA PHE A 61 -2.73 15.64 3.51
C PHE A 61 -1.65 14.78 4.15
N THR A 62 -1.05 13.84 3.39
CA THR A 62 0.03 13.00 3.90
C THR A 62 1.30 13.78 4.17
N THR A 63 1.70 14.66 3.25
CA THR A 63 2.86 15.53 3.43
C THR A 63 2.68 16.45 4.62
N TRP A 64 1.54 17.14 4.70
CA TRP A 64 1.22 18.03 5.81
C TRP A 64 1.21 17.28 7.16
N GLY A 65 0.51 16.15 7.22
CA GLY A 65 0.40 15.35 8.44
C GLY A 65 1.74 14.81 8.94
N LEU A 66 2.59 14.32 8.03
CA LEU A 66 3.91 13.79 8.39
C LEU A 66 4.88 14.89 8.81
N ILE A 67 4.93 16.03 8.09
CA ILE A 67 5.78 17.15 8.48
C ILE A 67 5.37 17.69 9.84
N TYR A 68 4.07 17.91 10.05
CA TYR A 68 3.55 18.41 11.32
C TYR A 68 3.84 17.44 12.48
N SER A 69 3.58 16.16 12.27
CA SER A 69 3.82 15.13 13.28
C SER A 69 5.31 15.05 13.67
N GLN A 70 6.20 14.97 12.68
CA GLN A 70 7.63 14.87 12.92
C GLN A 70 8.22 16.15 13.51
N ALA A 71 7.73 17.32 13.10
CA ALA A 71 8.21 18.60 13.64
C ALA A 71 7.94 18.75 15.14
N ILE A 72 6.82 18.17 15.64
CA ILE A 72 6.43 18.26 17.05
C ILE A 72 7.01 17.13 17.89
N PHE A 73 6.97 15.89 17.37
CA PHE A 73 7.33 14.69 18.14
C PHE A 73 8.77 14.20 17.88
N TYR A 74 9.63 15.04 17.31
CA TYR A 74 11.02 14.69 17.07
C TYR A 74 11.80 14.51 18.39
N ASN A 75 12.41 13.33 18.57
CA ASN A 75 13.06 12.97 19.84
C ASN A 75 14.57 12.64 19.71
N GLU A 76 15.16 12.75 18.53
CA GLU A 76 16.58 12.47 18.32
C GLU A 76 17.47 13.71 18.56
N PHE A 77 18.72 13.51 18.98
CA PHE A 77 19.72 14.57 19.14
C PHE A 77 20.63 14.65 17.91
N PRO A 78 21.06 15.88 17.48
CA PRO A 78 20.83 17.21 18.05
C PRO A 78 19.44 17.77 17.70
N ARG A 79 18.83 18.57 18.62
CA ARG A 79 17.52 19.24 18.40
C ARG A 79 17.68 20.75 18.61
N THR A 80 17.41 21.52 17.56
CA THR A 80 17.28 22.98 17.64
C THR A 80 15.81 23.37 17.61
N ALA A 81 15.32 23.94 18.71
CA ALA A 81 13.96 24.43 18.77
C ALA A 81 13.85 25.73 17.97
N LEU A 82 13.04 25.73 16.91
CA LEU A 82 12.75 26.93 16.12
C LEU A 82 11.69 27.80 16.80
N PHE A 83 10.66 27.17 17.30
CA PHE A 83 9.50 27.86 17.87
C PHE A 83 8.83 27.04 18.96
N THR A 84 8.43 27.69 20.05
CA THR A 84 7.65 27.06 21.12
C THR A 84 6.17 27.38 20.92
N LEU A 85 5.37 26.37 20.56
CA LEU A 85 3.92 26.50 20.37
C LEU A 85 3.19 26.63 21.71
N VAL A 86 3.59 25.84 22.69
CA VAL A 86 3.00 25.85 24.03
C VAL A 86 4.14 25.91 25.05
N PRO A 87 4.26 26.99 25.84
CA PRO A 87 5.26 27.06 26.89
C PRO A 87 4.94 26.03 28.01
N PRO A 88 5.98 25.50 28.70
CA PRO A 88 5.80 24.49 29.74
C PRO A 88 4.97 24.98 30.96
N GLU A 89 4.78 26.28 31.09
CA GLU A 89 4.05 26.93 32.17
C GLU A 89 2.52 26.87 32.00
N PHE A 90 2.01 26.42 30.86
CA PHE A 90 0.59 26.39 30.58
C PHE A 90 -0.11 25.31 31.44
N PRO A 91 -1.14 25.71 32.27
CA PRO A 91 -1.82 24.77 33.14
C PRO A 91 -2.59 23.73 32.34
N LEU A 92 -2.42 22.46 32.59
CA LEU A 92 -2.93 21.24 31.99
C LEU A 92 -2.02 20.69 30.86
N ILE A 93 -1.91 21.35 29.72
CA ILE A 93 -1.22 20.80 28.53
C ILE A 93 0.30 20.89 28.68
N GLY A 94 0.81 22.01 29.17
CA GLY A 94 2.27 22.22 29.35
C GLY A 94 2.89 21.29 30.40
N LYS A 95 2.14 20.99 31.48
CA LYS A 95 2.59 20.06 32.54
C LYS A 95 2.57 18.59 32.10
N MET A 96 1.66 18.19 31.23
CA MET A 96 1.56 16.79 30.74
C MET A 96 2.53 16.49 29.58
N THR A 97 2.80 17.49 28.72
CA THR A 97 3.63 17.30 27.51
C THR A 97 5.04 17.88 27.60
N GLY A 98 5.37 18.56 28.69
CA GLY A 98 6.66 19.27 28.84
C GLY A 98 6.84 20.46 27.90
N GLY A 99 5.75 20.97 27.32
CA GLY A 99 5.73 22.03 26.30
C GLY A 99 5.88 21.48 24.87
N ILE A 100 5.13 22.05 23.93
CA ILE A 100 5.17 21.68 22.52
C ILE A 100 6.14 22.61 21.80
N ARG A 101 7.22 22.05 21.26
CA ARG A 101 8.25 22.79 20.52
C ARG A 101 8.34 22.22 19.10
N VAL A 102 8.56 23.11 18.15
CA VAL A 102 8.83 22.73 16.75
C VAL A 102 10.34 22.67 16.55
N TYR A 103 10.85 21.53 16.09
CA TYR A 103 12.26 21.29 15.87
C TYR A 103 12.61 21.39 14.38
N ARG A 104 13.75 22.05 14.06
CA ARG A 104 14.22 22.19 12.69
C ARG A 104 14.54 20.82 12.07
N GLU A 105 15.21 19.98 12.81
CA GLU A 105 15.61 18.63 12.40
C GLU A 105 14.37 17.77 12.17
N GLY A 106 13.32 17.94 12.99
CA GLY A 106 12.03 17.29 12.80
C GLY A 106 11.34 17.68 11.49
N LEU A 107 11.45 18.95 11.06
CA LEU A 107 10.93 19.37 9.76
C LEU A 107 11.65 18.67 8.60
N PHE A 108 12.99 18.61 8.62
CA PHE A 108 13.76 17.90 7.61
C PHE A 108 13.43 16.41 7.58
N HIS A 109 13.36 15.78 8.74
CA HIS A 109 12.97 14.38 8.85
C HIS A 109 11.56 14.14 8.34
N GLY A 110 10.64 15.06 8.64
CA GLY A 110 9.26 15.04 8.12
C GLY A 110 9.17 15.12 6.60
N ILE A 111 10.02 15.94 5.96
CA ILE A 111 10.11 16.04 4.50
C ILE A 111 10.62 14.72 3.90
N ILE A 112 11.69 14.14 4.44
CA ILE A 112 12.24 12.86 3.99
C ILE A 112 11.17 11.76 4.12
N GLN A 113 10.53 11.70 5.26
CA GLN A 113 9.48 10.69 5.53
C GLN A 113 8.25 10.88 4.64
N SER A 114 7.88 12.14 4.34
CA SER A 114 6.78 12.42 3.42
C SER A 114 7.10 12.00 1.99
N LEU A 115 8.32 12.24 1.50
CA LEU A 115 8.77 11.78 0.18
C LEU A 115 8.72 10.25 0.08
N ARG A 116 9.20 9.56 1.12
CA ARG A 116 9.18 8.10 1.21
C ARG A 116 7.76 7.55 1.13
N PHE A 117 6.86 8.08 1.93
CA PHE A 117 5.46 7.66 1.95
C PHE A 117 4.74 7.99 0.63
N ASN A 118 4.94 9.20 0.11
CA ASN A 118 4.30 9.66 -1.13
C ASN A 118 4.77 8.87 -2.36
N THR A 119 6.03 8.46 -2.41
CA THR A 119 6.54 7.58 -3.48
C THR A 119 5.82 6.24 -3.47
N THR A 120 5.73 5.60 -2.31
CA THR A 120 5.03 4.32 -2.16
C THR A 120 3.54 4.45 -2.48
N LEU A 121 2.90 5.52 -2.01
CA LEU A 121 1.50 5.84 -2.30
C LEU A 121 1.29 6.06 -3.80
N GLY A 122 2.18 6.77 -4.48
CA GLY A 122 2.13 7.00 -5.92
C GLY A 122 2.16 5.70 -6.71
N ILE A 123 3.08 4.79 -6.39
CA ILE A 123 3.16 3.47 -7.05
C ILE A 123 1.89 2.65 -6.76
N GLY A 124 1.38 2.69 -5.53
CA GLY A 124 0.13 2.03 -5.16
C GLY A 124 -1.07 2.56 -5.97
N CYS A 125 -1.22 3.87 -6.09
CA CYS A 125 -2.25 4.50 -6.91
C CYS A 125 -2.13 4.12 -8.39
N PHE A 126 -0.91 4.07 -8.93
CA PHE A 126 -0.66 3.61 -10.30
C PHE A 126 -1.22 2.20 -10.53
N ILE A 127 -0.94 1.27 -9.62
CA ILE A 127 -1.42 -0.12 -9.72
C ILE A 127 -2.95 -0.18 -9.64
N VAL A 128 -3.56 0.49 -8.65
CA VAL A 128 -5.01 0.48 -8.44
C VAL A 128 -5.76 1.06 -9.65
N TRP A 129 -5.22 2.10 -10.28
CA TRP A 129 -5.89 2.74 -11.42
C TRP A 129 -5.67 2.04 -12.75
N THR A 130 -4.57 1.29 -12.88
CA THR A 130 -4.21 0.64 -14.16
C THR A 130 -4.52 -0.84 -14.20
N THR A 131 -4.85 -1.48 -13.05
CA THR A 131 -5.00 -2.92 -12.99
C THR A 131 -6.36 -3.30 -12.40
N GLN A 132 -7.05 -4.22 -13.06
CA GLN A 132 -8.30 -4.76 -12.51
C GLN A 132 -8.00 -5.75 -11.38
N PRO A 133 -8.83 -5.82 -10.32
CA PRO A 133 -8.65 -6.79 -9.24
C PRO A 133 -8.55 -8.25 -9.73
N ARG A 134 -9.28 -8.57 -10.79
CA ARG A 134 -9.25 -9.91 -11.41
C ARG A 134 -7.87 -10.24 -12.01
N ASP A 135 -7.23 -9.27 -12.66
CA ASP A 135 -5.91 -9.46 -13.27
C ASP A 135 -4.81 -9.54 -12.21
N LEU A 136 -4.95 -8.82 -11.09
CA LEU A 136 -4.09 -8.97 -9.91
C LEU A 136 -4.14 -10.39 -9.33
N LEU A 137 -5.33 -10.96 -9.25
CA LEU A 137 -5.49 -12.33 -8.75
C LEU A 137 -4.89 -13.37 -9.70
N LEU A 138 -5.08 -13.19 -11.00
CA LEU A 138 -4.44 -14.05 -12.00
C LEU A 138 -2.91 -13.96 -11.90
N ALA A 139 -2.38 -12.77 -11.67
CA ALA A 139 -0.96 -12.56 -11.44
C ALA A 139 -0.47 -13.29 -10.18
N LEU A 140 -1.19 -13.17 -9.06
CA LEU A 140 -0.87 -13.89 -7.82
C LEU A 140 -0.92 -15.42 -8.01
N ALA A 141 -1.98 -15.92 -8.67
CA ALA A 141 -2.13 -17.35 -8.93
C ALA A 141 -0.94 -17.93 -9.73
N GLN A 142 -0.39 -17.12 -10.65
CA GLN A 142 0.75 -17.52 -11.47
C GLN A 142 2.11 -17.36 -10.76
N LEU A 143 2.18 -16.64 -9.62
CA LEU A 143 3.35 -16.58 -8.74
C LEU A 143 3.48 -17.82 -7.82
N ARG A 144 2.97 -18.98 -8.25
CA ARG A 144 2.97 -20.26 -7.51
C ARG A 144 2.14 -20.26 -6.23
N VAL A 145 1.12 -19.39 -6.13
CA VAL A 145 0.14 -19.51 -5.07
C VAL A 145 -0.68 -20.81 -5.28
N PRO A 146 -0.97 -21.59 -4.23
CA PRO A 146 -1.80 -22.80 -4.35
C PRO A 146 -3.10 -22.49 -5.06
N ALA A 147 -3.48 -23.33 -6.02
CA ALA A 147 -4.67 -23.10 -6.87
C ALA A 147 -5.96 -22.98 -6.06
N THR A 148 -6.02 -23.66 -4.91
CA THR A 148 -7.14 -23.56 -3.96
C THR A 148 -7.28 -22.15 -3.40
N LEU A 149 -6.17 -21.52 -2.97
CA LEU A 149 -6.19 -20.15 -2.46
C LEU A 149 -6.55 -19.16 -3.58
N ALA A 150 -5.99 -19.32 -4.78
CA ALA A 150 -6.32 -18.47 -5.92
C ALA A 150 -7.82 -18.56 -6.26
N PHE A 151 -8.41 -19.76 -6.21
CA PHE A 151 -9.84 -19.97 -6.39
C PHE A 151 -10.66 -19.30 -5.29
N MET A 152 -10.29 -19.48 -4.01
CA MET A 152 -10.99 -18.87 -2.88
C MET A 152 -11.02 -17.35 -2.99
N VAL A 153 -9.88 -16.71 -3.28
CA VAL A 153 -9.80 -15.25 -3.40
C VAL A 153 -10.56 -14.74 -4.62
N THR A 154 -10.47 -15.43 -5.76
CA THR A 154 -11.23 -15.07 -6.98
C THR A 154 -12.73 -15.15 -6.73
N THR A 155 -13.17 -16.21 -6.07
CA THR A 155 -14.57 -16.43 -5.70
C THR A 155 -15.02 -15.34 -4.72
N ALA A 156 -14.27 -15.09 -3.66
CA ALA A 156 -14.58 -14.06 -2.68
C ALA A 156 -14.79 -12.68 -3.34
N LEU A 157 -13.89 -12.26 -4.24
CA LEU A 157 -14.04 -10.99 -4.95
C LEU A 157 -15.27 -10.96 -5.88
N HIS A 158 -15.61 -12.08 -6.49
CA HIS A 158 -16.82 -12.16 -7.31
C HIS A 158 -18.10 -12.05 -6.45
N PHE A 159 -18.04 -12.54 -5.20
CA PHE A 159 -19.14 -12.47 -4.26
C PHE A 159 -19.35 -11.09 -3.62
N ILE A 160 -18.33 -10.23 -3.54
CA ILE A 160 -18.46 -8.89 -2.95
C ILE A 160 -19.65 -8.11 -3.53
N PRO A 161 -19.82 -7.95 -4.87
CA PRO A 161 -20.97 -7.23 -5.41
C PRO A 161 -22.30 -7.96 -5.16
N VAL A 162 -22.31 -9.30 -5.11
CA VAL A 162 -23.51 -10.09 -4.80
C VAL A 162 -23.98 -9.80 -3.37
N VAL A 163 -23.06 -9.91 -2.41
CA VAL A 163 -23.32 -9.60 -0.99
C VAL A 163 -23.75 -8.14 -0.80
N ALA A 164 -23.12 -7.20 -1.51
CA ALA A 164 -23.49 -5.78 -1.44
C ALA A 164 -24.93 -5.54 -1.95
N ASN A 165 -25.35 -6.22 -3.01
CA ASN A 165 -26.70 -6.14 -3.55
C ASN A 165 -27.72 -6.74 -2.57
N GLU A 166 -27.45 -7.92 -2.00
CA GLU A 166 -28.28 -8.52 -0.97
C GLU A 166 -28.40 -7.66 0.27
N ALA A 167 -27.28 -7.13 0.78
CA ALA A 167 -27.29 -6.22 1.91
C ALA A 167 -28.15 -4.99 1.62
N SER A 168 -28.04 -4.42 0.43
CA SER A 168 -28.85 -3.27 0.01
C SER A 168 -30.35 -3.59 -0.04
N ALA A 169 -30.72 -4.81 -0.45
CA ALA A 169 -32.10 -5.28 -0.47
C ALA A 169 -32.66 -5.47 0.95
N VAL A 170 -31.87 -6.07 1.85
CA VAL A 170 -32.22 -6.22 3.26
C VAL A 170 -32.39 -4.85 3.93
N PHE A 171 -31.47 -3.92 3.72
CA PHE A 171 -31.58 -2.58 4.28
C PHE A 171 -32.82 -1.83 3.76
N ARG A 172 -33.16 -1.99 2.48
CA ARG A 172 -34.41 -1.41 1.93
C ARG A 172 -35.64 -2.02 2.57
N SER A 173 -35.70 -3.35 2.71
CA SER A 173 -36.85 -4.04 3.33
C SER A 173 -37.03 -3.64 4.81
N GLN A 174 -35.92 -3.48 5.56
CA GLN A 174 -35.99 -3.01 6.95
C GLN A 174 -36.48 -1.54 7.04
N ARG A 175 -36.06 -0.69 6.10
CA ARG A 175 -36.58 0.68 5.98
C ARG A 175 -38.09 0.72 5.77
N LEU A 176 -38.60 -0.13 4.88
CA LEU A 176 -40.05 -0.25 4.62
C LEU A 176 -40.81 -0.74 5.85
N ARG A 177 -40.19 -1.53 6.73
CA ARG A 177 -40.73 -1.94 8.03
C ARG A 177 -40.64 -0.85 9.12
N GLY A 178 -40.27 0.39 8.75
CA GLY A 178 -40.18 1.54 9.64
C GLY A 178 -38.89 1.64 10.45
N PHE A 179 -37.87 0.80 10.13
CA PHE A 179 -36.59 0.87 10.84
C PHE A 179 -35.76 2.06 10.35
N ARG A 180 -35.37 2.95 11.27
CA ARG A 180 -34.50 4.10 11.00
C ARG A 180 -33.11 3.83 11.51
N TYR A 181 -32.10 3.70 10.59
CA TYR A 181 -30.70 3.42 10.93
C TYR A 181 -29.97 4.59 11.58
N PHE A 182 -30.35 5.82 11.24
CA PHE A 182 -29.78 7.04 11.83
C PHE A 182 -30.70 7.59 12.93
N ARG A 183 -30.53 7.09 14.15
CA ARG A 183 -31.16 7.61 15.35
C ARG A 183 -30.09 8.17 16.27
N LEU A 184 -30.43 9.22 17.06
CA LEU A 184 -29.55 9.77 18.09
C LEU A 184 -29.10 8.72 19.13
N ASN A 185 -29.82 7.60 19.22
CA ASN A 185 -29.52 6.53 20.16
C ASN A 185 -28.65 5.47 19.49
N LEU A 186 -27.30 5.53 19.75
CA LEU A 186 -26.31 4.62 19.21
C LEU A 186 -26.65 3.14 19.45
N PHE A 187 -27.15 2.81 20.63
CA PHE A 187 -27.47 1.43 21.01
C PHE A 187 -28.61 0.85 20.16
N ALA A 188 -29.66 1.63 19.90
CA ALA A 188 -30.77 1.23 19.05
C ALA A 188 -30.29 1.03 17.58
N THR A 189 -29.39 1.88 17.10
CA THR A 189 -28.80 1.79 15.76
C THR A 189 -27.94 0.53 15.63
N CYS A 190 -27.06 0.23 16.59
CA CYS A 190 -26.24 -0.98 16.59
C CYS A 190 -27.11 -2.25 16.60
N ARG A 191 -28.15 -2.30 17.46
CA ARG A 191 -29.07 -3.43 17.52
C ARG A 191 -29.78 -3.66 16.19
N GLY A 192 -30.16 -2.60 15.50
CA GLY A 192 -30.80 -2.70 14.18
C GLY A 192 -29.86 -3.19 13.08
N VAL A 193 -28.62 -2.74 13.09
CA VAL A 193 -27.58 -3.24 12.16
C VAL A 193 -27.36 -4.74 12.40
N ILE A 194 -27.20 -5.16 13.66
CA ILE A 194 -27.02 -6.59 14.02
C ILE A 194 -28.22 -7.42 13.56
N ASN A 195 -29.45 -6.96 13.76
CA ASN A 195 -30.64 -7.66 13.30
C ASN A 195 -30.73 -7.75 11.76
N SER A 196 -30.20 -6.77 11.03
CA SER A 196 -30.11 -6.80 9.58
C SER A 196 -28.98 -7.73 9.09
N PHE A 197 -27.97 -7.99 9.91
CA PHE A 197 -26.86 -8.86 9.56
C PHE A 197 -27.24 -10.34 9.52
N ARG A 198 -28.18 -10.77 10.37
CA ARG A 198 -28.66 -12.18 10.41
C ARG A 198 -29.21 -12.70 9.07
N PRO A 199 -30.17 -12.02 8.40
CA PRO A 199 -30.68 -12.50 7.11
C PRO A 199 -29.61 -12.45 6.00
N ILE A 200 -28.69 -11.45 6.03
CA ILE A 200 -27.58 -11.36 5.07
C ILE A 200 -26.63 -12.56 5.24
N LEU A 201 -26.26 -12.91 6.47
CA LEU A 201 -25.42 -14.09 6.73
C LEU A 201 -26.11 -15.39 6.32
N ALA A 202 -27.39 -15.56 6.65
CA ALA A 202 -28.13 -16.76 6.27
C ALA A 202 -28.26 -16.93 4.74
N GLY A 203 -28.41 -15.82 4.01
CA GLY A 203 -28.37 -15.81 2.53
C GLY A 203 -27.01 -16.24 2.02
N ASN A 204 -25.95 -15.60 2.51
CA ASN A 204 -24.58 -15.89 2.07
C ASN A 204 -24.13 -17.33 2.37
N ILE A 205 -24.52 -17.90 3.51
CA ILE A 205 -24.24 -19.32 3.82
C ILE A 205 -24.92 -20.24 2.80
N ARG A 206 -26.17 -19.98 2.47
CA ARG A 206 -26.88 -20.77 1.42
C ARG A 206 -26.20 -20.65 0.06
N HIS A 207 -25.79 -19.44 -0.34
CA HIS A 207 -25.02 -19.24 -1.58
C HIS A 207 -23.70 -19.98 -1.57
N ALA A 208 -22.99 -19.99 -0.44
CA ALA A 208 -21.73 -20.72 -0.31
C ALA A 208 -21.94 -22.23 -0.45
N THR A 209 -23.01 -22.79 0.15
CA THR A 209 -23.35 -24.20 0.03
C THR A 209 -23.68 -24.58 -1.42
N HIS A 210 -24.56 -23.84 -2.09
CA HIS A 210 -24.88 -24.06 -3.50
C HIS A 210 -23.68 -23.90 -4.43
N LEU A 211 -22.82 -22.96 -4.15
CA LEU A 211 -21.55 -22.82 -4.90
C LEU A 211 -20.65 -24.03 -4.70
N GLY A 212 -20.50 -24.50 -3.45
CA GLY A 212 -19.73 -25.70 -3.12
C GLY A 212 -20.21 -26.91 -3.90
N GLU A 213 -21.52 -27.22 -3.83
CA GLU A 213 -22.17 -28.32 -4.55
C GLU A 213 -21.98 -28.20 -6.08
N SER A 214 -22.14 -26.99 -6.63
CA SER A 214 -21.96 -26.75 -8.05
C SER A 214 -20.53 -26.89 -8.53
N VAL A 215 -19.56 -26.55 -7.70
CA VAL A 215 -18.13 -26.66 -7.98
C VAL A 215 -17.69 -28.12 -7.88
N GLU A 216 -18.18 -28.83 -6.88
CA GLU A 216 -17.94 -30.27 -6.69
C GLU A 216 -18.53 -31.11 -7.82
N SER A 217 -19.77 -30.83 -8.23
CA SER A 217 -20.44 -31.52 -9.37
C SER A 217 -19.70 -31.32 -10.70
N ARG A 218 -18.91 -30.24 -10.83
CA ARG A 218 -18.03 -29.98 -12.00
C ARG A 218 -16.65 -30.63 -11.87
N GLY A 219 -16.44 -31.49 -10.86
CA GLY A 219 -15.18 -32.21 -10.66
C GLY A 219 -14.04 -31.34 -10.16
N PHE A 220 -14.34 -30.23 -9.44
CA PHE A 220 -13.31 -29.45 -8.81
C PHE A 220 -12.81 -30.18 -7.57
N SER A 221 -11.61 -30.76 -7.65
CA SER A 221 -10.89 -31.25 -6.48
C SER A 221 -9.55 -30.51 -6.31
N PRO A 222 -9.08 -30.28 -5.08
CA PRO A 222 -7.78 -29.66 -4.81
C PRO A 222 -6.62 -30.45 -5.43
N GLU A 223 -6.74 -31.76 -5.52
CA GLU A 223 -5.71 -32.67 -6.01
C GLU A 223 -5.48 -32.53 -7.52
N THR A 224 -6.53 -32.29 -8.31
CA THR A 224 -6.43 -32.06 -9.75
C THR A 224 -6.13 -30.64 -10.15
N ALA A 225 -5.97 -29.74 -9.19
CA ALA A 225 -5.73 -28.31 -9.43
C ALA A 225 -4.43 -28.05 -10.21
N ALA A 226 -3.41 -28.88 -10.03
CA ALA A 226 -2.12 -28.78 -10.73
C ALA A 226 -2.18 -29.12 -12.23
N GLN A 227 -3.20 -29.90 -12.65
CA GLN A 227 -3.38 -30.36 -14.04
C GLN A 227 -4.31 -29.47 -14.88
N ARG A 228 -4.78 -28.35 -14.30
CA ARG A 228 -5.75 -27.48 -14.97
C ARG A 228 -5.11 -26.58 -16.00
N THR A 229 -5.73 -26.54 -17.16
CA THR A 229 -5.42 -25.55 -18.20
C THR A 229 -6.12 -24.23 -17.86
N SER A 230 -5.35 -23.13 -17.77
CA SER A 230 -5.94 -21.81 -17.60
C SER A 230 -6.36 -21.25 -18.96
N LEU A 231 -7.59 -20.75 -19.06
CA LEU A 231 -8.12 -20.11 -20.27
C LEU A 231 -7.35 -18.84 -20.66
N ARG A 232 -6.68 -18.20 -19.71
CA ARG A 232 -5.92 -16.97 -19.93
C ARG A 232 -4.55 -17.08 -19.26
N THR A 233 -3.52 -17.17 -20.06
CA THR A 233 -2.12 -17.08 -19.62
C THR A 233 -1.62 -15.67 -19.84
N LEU A 234 -1.09 -15.07 -18.79
CA LEU A 234 -0.38 -13.79 -18.90
C LEU A 234 1.01 -14.07 -19.46
N LYS A 235 1.45 -13.29 -20.47
CA LYS A 235 2.79 -13.43 -21.08
C LYS A 235 3.58 -12.17 -20.78
N MET A 236 4.71 -12.31 -20.09
CA MET A 236 5.61 -11.19 -19.82
C MET A 236 6.22 -10.67 -21.11
N GLY A 237 6.16 -9.36 -21.32
CA GLY A 237 6.83 -8.68 -22.42
C GLY A 237 8.32 -8.45 -22.14
N VAL A 238 9.08 -8.14 -23.18
CA VAL A 238 10.52 -7.81 -23.04
C VAL A 238 10.73 -6.56 -22.18
N TRP A 239 9.83 -5.58 -22.31
CA TRP A 239 9.86 -4.35 -21.51
C TRP A 239 9.60 -4.60 -20.02
N ASP A 240 8.72 -5.54 -19.68
CA ASP A 240 8.43 -5.95 -18.31
C ASP A 240 9.68 -6.54 -17.63
N PHE A 241 10.36 -7.44 -18.35
CA PHE A 241 11.58 -8.06 -17.86
C PHE A 241 12.73 -7.04 -17.72
N GLY A 242 12.88 -6.13 -18.68
CA GLY A 242 13.87 -5.06 -18.63
C GLY A 242 13.69 -4.14 -17.41
N LEU A 243 12.46 -3.70 -17.15
CA LEU A 243 12.15 -2.85 -16.01
C LEU A 243 12.43 -3.55 -14.67
N LEU A 244 12.01 -4.81 -14.53
CA LEU A 244 12.29 -5.60 -13.33
C LEU A 244 13.78 -5.84 -13.12
N ALA A 245 14.52 -6.13 -14.20
CA ALA A 245 15.97 -6.34 -14.12
C ALA A 245 16.70 -5.08 -13.63
N VAL A 246 16.35 -3.90 -14.15
CA VAL A 246 16.93 -2.63 -13.73
C VAL A 246 16.61 -2.35 -12.26
N LEU A 247 15.35 -2.49 -11.84
CA LEU A 247 14.96 -2.25 -10.45
C LEU A 247 15.63 -3.25 -9.49
N ALA A 248 15.70 -4.53 -9.87
CA ALA A 248 16.38 -5.54 -9.07
C ALA A 248 17.87 -5.28 -8.96
N ALA A 249 18.53 -4.88 -10.05
CA ALA A 249 19.94 -4.51 -10.06
C ALA A 249 20.21 -3.30 -9.15
N CYS A 250 19.35 -2.26 -9.19
CA CYS A 250 19.43 -1.13 -8.28
C CYS A 250 19.27 -1.56 -6.82
N LEU A 251 18.28 -2.42 -6.52
CA LEU A 251 18.07 -2.91 -5.16
C LEU A 251 19.29 -3.69 -4.65
N ILE A 252 19.79 -4.64 -5.44
CA ILE A 252 20.96 -5.45 -5.08
C ILE A 252 22.19 -4.57 -4.91
N GLY A 253 22.37 -3.57 -5.77
CA GLY A 253 23.48 -2.61 -5.66
C GLY A 253 23.42 -1.81 -4.36
N ILE A 254 22.26 -1.27 -4.00
CA ILE A 254 22.08 -0.49 -2.76
C ILE A 254 22.26 -1.38 -1.53
N VAL A 255 21.68 -2.58 -1.53
CA VAL A 255 21.86 -3.53 -0.42
C VAL A 255 23.33 -3.91 -0.28
N GLY A 256 24.02 -4.18 -1.39
CA GLY A 256 25.45 -4.49 -1.39
C GLY A 256 26.29 -3.34 -0.82
N LEU A 257 26.02 -2.10 -1.22
CA LEU A 257 26.70 -0.92 -0.70
C LEU A 257 26.46 -0.70 0.80
N LYS A 258 25.21 -0.87 1.28
CA LYS A 258 24.90 -0.77 2.71
C LYS A 258 25.54 -1.91 3.53
N LEU A 259 25.60 -3.13 3.00
CA LEU A 259 26.30 -4.24 3.63
C LEU A 259 27.81 -3.99 3.72
N LEU A 260 28.43 -3.51 2.66
CA LEU A 260 29.84 -3.11 2.66
C LEU A 260 30.12 -2.01 3.70
N TYR A 261 29.25 -1.00 3.77
CA TYR A 261 29.37 0.05 4.78
C TYR A 261 29.18 -0.50 6.20
N PHE A 262 28.24 -1.40 6.42
CA PHE A 262 28.01 -2.05 7.71
C PHE A 262 29.23 -2.88 8.14
N CYS A 263 29.83 -3.64 7.24
CA CYS A 263 31.07 -4.38 7.49
C CYS A 263 32.24 -3.45 7.84
N TYR A 264 32.33 -2.29 7.17
CA TYR A 264 33.31 -1.26 7.47
C TYR A 264 33.10 -0.64 8.85
N ALA A 265 31.86 -0.25 9.17
CA ALA A 265 31.50 0.39 10.44
C ALA A 265 31.77 -0.52 11.66
N ASN A 266 31.58 -1.82 11.50
CA ASN A 266 31.87 -2.81 12.56
C ASN A 266 33.32 -3.32 12.55
N GLY A 267 34.20 -2.79 11.68
CA GLY A 267 35.60 -3.17 11.65
C GLY A 267 35.93 -4.56 11.07
N PHE A 268 34.95 -5.23 10.46
CA PHE A 268 35.14 -6.57 9.88
C PHE A 268 35.96 -6.56 8.58
N TYR A 269 35.87 -5.50 7.79
CA TYR A 269 36.55 -5.39 6.53
C TYR A 269 36.88 -3.95 6.17
N TYR A 270 38.16 -3.64 5.90
CA TYR A 270 38.63 -2.32 5.45
C TYR A 270 39.50 -2.49 4.20
N ALA A 271 39.13 -1.82 3.12
CA ALA A 271 39.96 -1.73 1.95
C ALA A 271 40.17 -0.26 1.55
N SER A 272 41.42 0.18 1.48
CA SER A 272 41.78 1.59 1.21
C SER A 272 41.28 2.11 -0.15
N TRP A 273 41.17 1.24 -1.15
CA TRP A 273 40.66 1.58 -2.48
C TRP A 273 39.14 1.79 -2.51
N LEU A 274 38.39 1.33 -1.51
CA LEU A 274 36.96 1.53 -1.36
C LEU A 274 36.59 2.78 -0.55
N ARG A 275 37.55 3.62 -0.18
CA ARG A 275 37.33 4.84 0.63
C ARG A 275 36.27 5.76 0.01
N HIS A 276 36.30 5.96 -1.30
CA HIS A 276 35.31 6.77 -2.02
C HIS A 276 33.90 6.15 -1.97
N VAL A 277 33.82 4.83 -1.98
CA VAL A 277 32.52 4.11 -1.87
C VAL A 277 31.93 4.25 -0.47
N TYR A 278 32.75 4.18 0.57
CA TYR A 278 32.31 4.37 1.96
C TYR A 278 31.83 5.80 2.23
N THR A 279 32.52 6.83 1.71
CA THR A 279 32.07 8.22 1.83
C THR A 279 30.78 8.44 1.06
N PHE A 280 30.68 7.93 -0.17
CA PHE A 280 29.46 8.01 -0.98
C PHE A 280 28.27 7.32 -0.30
N THR A 281 28.46 6.12 0.25
CA THR A 281 27.40 5.40 0.95
C THR A 281 26.93 6.14 2.21
N ARG A 282 27.84 6.81 2.92
CA ARG A 282 27.51 7.61 4.09
C ARG A 282 26.72 8.89 3.76
N GLU A 283 27.04 9.52 2.62
CA GLU A 283 26.46 10.81 2.24
C GLU A 283 25.17 10.67 1.39
N VAL A 284 25.05 9.59 0.64
CA VAL A 284 23.98 9.42 -0.37
C VAL A 284 23.01 8.30 -0.04
N LEU A 285 23.40 7.30 0.72
CA LEU A 285 22.59 6.13 1.09
C LEU A 285 22.34 6.02 2.58
#